data_dfd073d0463326cca5242584ae2e1e2f
#
_entry.id   dfd073d0463326cca5242584ae2e1e2f
#
_cell.length_a   1.000
_cell.length_b   1.000
_cell.length_c   1.000
_cell.angle_alpha   90.00
_cell.angle_beta   90.00
_cell.angle_gamma   90.00
#
_symmetry.space_group_name_H-M   'P 1'
#
loop_
_entity.id
_entity.type
_entity.pdbx_description
1 polymer ?
#
loop_
_entity_poly.entity_id
_entity_poly.type
_entity_poly.pdbx_seq_one_letter_code
_entity_poly.pdbx_strand_id
1 'polypeptide(L)'
;MIEQTRDITTAAGEMETFICCPERGGPFPPVFLLMDAPGIREELRDMARRLGTVGYYVLLPNLYYRAGRDTMFGPNVLEEGSAERERMRVVRTKMTIPPIMDDLAAMLAFTDGRAR
;
A
#
# COMPACT_ATOMS: atom_id res chain seq x y z
N MET A 1 7.93 17.51 3.03
CA MET A 1 7.77 16.04 3.12
C MET A 1 8.23 15.38 1.84
N ILE A 2 8.92 14.28 1.95
CA ILE A 2 9.32 13.47 0.80
C ILE A 2 8.19 12.49 0.49
N GLU A 3 7.74 12.48 -0.76
CA GLU A 3 6.73 11.54 -1.26
C GLU A 3 7.29 10.87 -2.51
N GLN A 4 7.13 9.56 -2.60
CA GLN A 4 7.57 8.80 -3.77
C GLN A 4 6.72 7.54 -3.94
N THR A 5 6.68 7.06 -5.17
CA THR A 5 6.09 5.76 -5.48
C THR A 5 7.21 4.85 -5.97
N ARG A 6 7.38 3.71 -5.32
CA ARG A 6 8.44 2.74 -5.62
C ARG A 6 7.85 1.35 -5.78
N ASP A 7 8.49 0.56 -6.63
CA ASP A 7 8.19 -0.86 -6.73
C ASP A 7 9.06 -1.62 -5.73
N ILE A 8 8.41 -2.39 -4.88
CA ILE A 8 9.11 -3.31 -3.98
C ILE A 8 9.04 -4.70 -4.59
N THR A 9 10.20 -5.29 -4.86
CA THR A 9 10.29 -6.61 -5.46
C THR A 9 9.88 -7.67 -4.45
N THR A 10 8.93 -8.52 -4.83
CA THR A 10 8.50 -9.67 -4.05
C THR A 10 8.63 -10.94 -4.89
N ALA A 11 8.47 -12.10 -4.28
CA ALA A 11 8.45 -13.37 -5.01
C ALA A 11 7.30 -13.45 -6.02
N ALA A 12 6.23 -12.69 -5.81
CA ALA A 12 5.05 -12.65 -6.69
C ALA A 12 5.11 -11.56 -7.76
N GLY A 13 6.07 -10.64 -7.70
CA GLY A 13 6.21 -9.54 -8.67
C GLY A 13 6.57 -8.22 -8.03
N GLU A 14 6.32 -7.14 -8.75
CA GLU A 14 6.62 -5.79 -8.30
C GLU A 14 5.41 -5.17 -7.62
N MET A 15 5.56 -4.87 -6.34
CA MET A 15 4.49 -4.27 -5.52
C MET A 15 4.66 -2.75 -5.48
N GLU A 16 3.81 -2.03 -6.21
CA GLU A 16 3.83 -0.58 -6.22
C GLU A 16 3.43 -0.04 -4.86
N THR A 17 4.27 0.82 -4.29
CA THR A 17 4.11 1.29 -2.92
C THR A 17 4.28 2.81 -2.86
N PHE A 18 3.32 3.49 -2.27
CA PHE A 18 3.43 4.91 -1.95
C PHE A 18 4.18 5.06 -0.63
N ILE A 19 5.22 5.90 -0.64
CA ILE A 19 6.11 6.09 0.52
C ILE A 19 6.20 7.57 0.84
N CYS A 20 6.07 7.92 2.12
CA CYS A 20 6.30 9.28 2.56
C CYS A 20 6.97 9.34 3.94
N CYS A 21 7.77 10.39 4.14
CA CYS A 21 8.49 10.64 5.39
C CYS A 21 8.86 12.12 5.48
N PRO A 22 9.27 12.63 6.65
CA PRO A 22 9.78 14.00 6.76
C PRO A 22 11.06 14.19 5.93
N GLU A 23 11.31 15.43 5.51
CA GLU A 23 12.50 15.77 4.73
C GLU A 23 13.78 15.71 5.56
N ARG A 24 13.69 16.01 6.84
CA ARG A 24 14.84 16.16 7.73
C ARG A 24 14.67 15.34 8.98
N GLY A 25 15.80 15.00 9.56
CA GLY A 25 15.86 14.13 10.71
C GLY A 25 16.05 12.68 10.28
N GLY A 26 15.50 11.78 11.01
CA GLY A 26 15.67 10.37 10.70
C GLY A 26 17.01 9.80 11.16
N PRO A 27 17.20 8.54 10.93
CA PRO A 27 16.19 7.65 10.32
C PRO A 27 14.89 7.62 11.11
N PHE A 28 13.80 7.23 10.44
CA PHE A 28 12.45 7.22 11.02
C PHE A 28 11.95 5.80 11.16
N PRO A 29 11.16 5.49 12.22
CA PRO A 29 10.57 4.16 12.34
C PRO A 29 9.56 3.89 11.21
N PRO A 30 9.55 2.68 10.64
CA PRO A 30 8.63 2.36 9.56
C PRO A 30 7.22 2.09 10.09
N VAL A 31 6.23 2.52 9.29
CA VAL A 31 4.82 2.19 9.49
C VAL A 31 4.28 1.62 8.19
N PHE A 32 3.68 0.45 8.25
CA PHE A 32 3.02 -0.18 7.11
C PHE A 32 1.54 0.13 7.21
N LEU A 33 1.06 1.05 6.37
CA LEU A 33 -0.35 1.40 6.32
C LEU A 33 -1.02 0.50 5.28
N LEU A 34 -1.82 -0.43 5.76
CA LEU A 34 -2.48 -1.39 4.88
C LEU A 34 -3.77 -0.80 4.33
N MET A 35 -3.98 -0.97 3.04
CA MET A 35 -5.17 -0.49 2.37
C MET A 35 -6.41 -1.29 2.77
N ASP A 36 -7.59 -0.70 2.55
CA ASP A 36 -8.87 -1.38 2.70
C ASP A 36 -9.34 -1.96 1.35
N ALA A 37 -10.55 -2.54 1.34
CA ALA A 37 -11.07 -3.26 0.18
C ALA A 37 -11.14 -2.43 -1.11
N PRO A 38 -11.53 -1.14 -1.10
CA PRO A 38 -11.50 -0.34 -2.33
C PRO A 38 -10.11 -0.06 -2.89
N GLY A 39 -9.04 -0.38 -2.17
CA GLY A 39 -7.68 -0.21 -2.64
C GLY A 39 -7.10 1.17 -2.36
N ILE A 40 -5.92 1.44 -2.95
CA ILE A 40 -5.23 2.71 -2.74
C ILE A 40 -5.98 3.84 -3.45
N ARG A 41 -6.21 4.92 -2.73
CA ARG A 41 -6.85 6.14 -3.22
C ARG A 41 -6.31 7.34 -2.45
N GLU A 42 -6.66 8.53 -2.88
CA GLU A 42 -6.10 9.76 -2.29
C GLU A 42 -6.37 9.87 -0.79
N GLU A 43 -7.52 9.40 -0.33
CA GLU A 43 -7.84 9.38 1.10
C GLU A 43 -6.79 8.62 1.91
N LEU A 44 -6.35 7.45 1.41
CA LEU A 44 -5.31 6.67 2.08
C LEU A 44 -3.94 7.35 1.98
N ARG A 45 -3.64 7.99 0.86
CA ARG A 45 -2.40 8.76 0.73
C ARG A 45 -2.35 9.92 1.71
N ASP A 46 -3.48 10.58 1.95
CA ASP A 46 -3.56 11.66 2.95
C ASP A 46 -3.34 11.13 4.36
N MET A 47 -3.85 9.94 4.67
CA MET A 47 -3.57 9.29 5.96
C MET A 47 -2.08 8.99 6.11
N ALA A 48 -1.44 8.50 5.05
CA ALA A 48 0.00 8.26 5.05
C ALA A 48 0.79 9.56 5.27
N ARG A 49 0.38 10.65 4.64
CA ARG A 49 1.02 11.97 4.79
C ARG A 49 0.93 12.46 6.24
N ARG A 50 -0.20 12.27 6.89
CA ARG A 50 -0.38 12.66 8.29
C ARG A 50 0.58 11.88 9.20
N LEU A 51 0.73 10.58 8.98
CA LEU A 51 1.67 9.76 9.72
C LEU A 51 3.12 10.19 9.44
N GLY A 52 3.44 10.46 8.18
CA GLY A 52 4.76 10.96 7.81
C GLY A 52 5.11 12.28 8.48
N THR A 53 4.13 13.18 8.60
CA THR A 53 4.33 14.50 9.22
C THR A 53 4.74 14.38 10.68
N VAL A 54 4.31 13.37 11.39
CA VAL A 54 4.65 13.19 12.82
C VAL A 54 5.91 12.36 13.04
N GLY A 55 6.63 12.00 12.00
CA GLY A 55 7.96 11.40 12.13
C GLY A 55 8.10 9.94 11.76
N TYR A 56 7.24 9.42 10.88
CA TYR A 56 7.33 8.03 10.44
C TYR A 56 7.73 7.91 8.98
N TYR A 57 8.38 6.79 8.67
CA TYR A 57 8.62 6.36 7.30
C TYR A 57 7.46 5.45 6.91
N VAL A 58 6.50 5.99 6.14
CA VAL A 58 5.21 5.33 5.90
C VAL A 58 5.22 4.64 4.54
N LEU A 59 4.85 3.37 4.53
CA LEU A 59 4.69 2.59 3.31
C LEU A 59 3.22 2.19 3.17
N LEU A 60 2.63 2.56 2.04
CA LEU A 60 1.26 2.23 1.67
C LEU A 60 1.31 1.37 0.40
N PRO A 61 1.34 0.03 0.53
CA PRO A 61 1.49 -0.85 -0.61
C PRO A 61 0.17 -1.10 -1.31
N ASN A 62 0.24 -1.27 -2.64
CA ASN A 62 -0.87 -1.81 -3.40
C ASN A 62 -0.91 -3.33 -3.21
N LEU A 63 -1.68 -3.80 -2.25
CA LEU A 63 -1.77 -5.22 -1.93
C LEU A 63 -2.51 -6.03 -3.01
N TYR A 64 -3.12 -5.36 -3.98
CA TYR A 64 -3.73 -6.00 -5.15
C TYR A 64 -2.75 -6.18 -6.33
N TYR A 65 -1.46 -5.98 -6.11
CA TYR A 65 -0.48 -5.98 -7.20
C TYR A 65 -0.43 -7.31 -7.98
N ARG A 66 -0.84 -8.42 -7.37
CA ARG A 66 -0.94 -9.72 -8.04
C ARG A 66 -2.00 -9.73 -9.14
N ALA A 67 -2.97 -8.82 -9.07
CA ALA A 67 -4.02 -8.66 -10.07
C ALA A 67 -3.71 -7.54 -11.09
N GLY A 68 -2.57 -6.84 -10.94
CA GLY A 68 -2.15 -5.77 -11.81
C GLY A 68 -1.97 -4.44 -11.09
N ARG A 69 -1.38 -3.45 -11.79
CA ARG A 69 -1.11 -2.14 -11.20
C ARG A 69 -2.36 -1.27 -11.07
N ASP A 70 -3.27 -1.38 -12.04
CA ASP A 70 -4.44 -0.50 -12.13
C ASP A 70 -5.65 -1.12 -11.46
N THR A 71 -5.45 -1.59 -10.22
CA THR A 71 -6.56 -2.13 -9.43
C THR A 71 -7.20 -1.04 -8.58
N MET A 72 -7.62 0.02 -9.24
CA MET A 72 -8.46 1.05 -8.63
C MET A 72 -9.92 0.81 -8.99
N PHE A 73 -10.81 1.17 -8.08
CA PHE A 73 -12.23 0.93 -8.23
C PHE A 73 -12.98 2.27 -8.28
N GLY A 74 -14.02 2.34 -9.10
CA GLY A 74 -14.82 3.53 -9.26
C GLY A 74 -15.69 3.85 -8.04
N PRO A 75 -16.40 5.00 -8.07
CA PRO A 75 -17.16 5.46 -6.92
C PRO A 75 -18.33 4.55 -6.54
N ASN A 76 -18.78 3.70 -7.45
CA ASN A 76 -19.88 2.76 -7.20
C ASN A 76 -19.42 1.39 -6.73
N VAL A 77 -18.15 1.25 -6.32
CA VAL A 77 -17.57 -0.03 -5.89
C VAL A 77 -18.32 -0.67 -4.71
N LEU A 78 -18.94 0.14 -3.86
CA LEU A 78 -19.69 -0.36 -2.70
C LEU A 78 -21.18 -0.56 -2.98
N GLU A 79 -21.65 -0.22 -4.19
CA GLU A 79 -23.04 -0.44 -4.57
C GLU A 79 -23.30 -1.91 -4.84
N GLU A 80 -24.33 -2.46 -4.21
CA GLU A 80 -24.73 -3.84 -4.41
C GLU A 80 -25.09 -4.08 -5.87
N GLY A 81 -24.55 -5.17 -6.44
CA GLY A 81 -24.81 -5.55 -7.83
C GLY A 81 -24.02 -4.77 -8.87
N SER A 82 -23.16 -3.82 -8.47
CA SER A 82 -22.34 -3.09 -9.44
C SER A 82 -21.22 -3.97 -9.99
N ALA A 83 -20.80 -3.70 -11.23
CA ALA A 83 -19.67 -4.40 -11.87
C ALA A 83 -18.38 -4.14 -11.12
N GLU A 84 -18.19 -2.93 -10.58
CA GLU A 84 -17.00 -2.58 -9.81
C GLU A 84 -16.91 -3.37 -8.52
N ARG A 85 -18.02 -3.54 -7.83
CA ARG A 85 -18.05 -4.34 -6.59
C ARG A 85 -17.72 -5.80 -6.88
N GLU A 86 -18.24 -6.36 -7.96
CA GLU A 86 -17.94 -7.74 -8.35
C GLU A 86 -16.45 -7.89 -8.71
N ARG A 87 -15.89 -6.94 -9.43
CA ARG A 87 -14.46 -6.95 -9.77
C ARG A 87 -13.61 -6.89 -8.49
N MET A 88 -13.98 -6.03 -7.55
CA MET A 88 -13.31 -5.94 -6.25
C MET A 88 -13.37 -7.28 -5.50
N ARG A 89 -14.52 -7.93 -5.49
CA ARG A 89 -14.71 -9.22 -4.84
C ARG A 89 -13.77 -10.28 -5.42
N VAL A 90 -13.65 -10.34 -6.74
CA VAL A 90 -12.77 -11.29 -7.42
C VAL A 90 -11.29 -11.02 -7.07
N VAL A 91 -10.88 -9.76 -7.10
CA VAL A 91 -9.50 -9.37 -6.77
C VAL A 91 -9.17 -9.73 -5.32
N ARG A 92 -10.09 -9.51 -4.40
CA ARG A 92 -9.90 -9.82 -2.97
C ARG A 92 -9.71 -11.30 -2.69
N THR A 93 -10.15 -12.20 -3.56
CA THR A 93 -9.96 -13.63 -3.34
C THR A 93 -8.50 -14.03 -3.29
N LYS A 94 -7.60 -13.22 -3.86
CA LYS A 94 -6.15 -13.44 -3.84
C LYS A 94 -5.47 -12.84 -2.62
N MET A 95 -6.20 -12.09 -1.80
CA MET A 95 -5.68 -11.44 -0.61
C MET A 95 -6.04 -12.23 0.64
N THR A 96 -5.27 -13.27 0.90
CA THR A 96 -5.39 -14.03 2.14
C THR A 96 -4.20 -13.69 3.05
N ILE A 97 -4.25 -14.15 4.30
CA ILE A 97 -3.21 -13.79 5.28
C ILE A 97 -1.80 -14.22 4.87
N PRO A 98 -1.55 -15.47 4.39
CA PRO A 98 -0.19 -15.86 4.04
C PRO A 98 0.46 -14.97 2.96
N PRO A 99 -0.17 -14.66 1.82
CA PRO A 99 0.41 -13.72 0.85
C PRO A 99 0.68 -12.34 1.43
N ILE A 100 -0.22 -11.81 2.27
CA ILE A 100 -0.03 -10.51 2.90
C ILE A 100 1.17 -10.54 3.84
N MET A 101 1.37 -11.61 4.58
CA MET A 101 2.53 -11.74 5.46
C MET A 101 3.84 -11.76 4.67
N ASP A 102 3.86 -12.40 3.49
CA ASP A 102 5.02 -12.37 2.61
C ASP A 102 5.30 -10.94 2.11
N ASP A 103 4.25 -10.20 1.80
CA ASP A 103 4.38 -8.80 1.38
C ASP A 103 4.94 -7.92 2.51
N LEU A 104 4.48 -8.14 3.75
CA LEU A 104 5.02 -7.42 4.90
C LEU A 104 6.49 -7.73 5.11
N ALA A 105 6.89 -8.98 4.95
CA ALA A 105 8.30 -9.37 5.04
C ALA A 105 9.15 -8.68 3.98
N ALA A 106 8.65 -8.57 2.75
CA ALA A 106 9.34 -7.86 1.67
C ALA A 106 9.48 -6.37 1.98
N MET A 107 8.44 -5.75 2.54
CA MET A 107 8.50 -4.35 2.95
C MET A 107 9.49 -4.13 4.09
N LEU A 108 9.53 -5.03 5.05
CA LEU A 108 10.48 -4.93 6.16
C LEU A 108 11.92 -5.01 5.65
N ALA A 109 12.21 -5.90 4.73
CA ALA A 109 13.53 -6.00 4.10
C ALA A 109 13.88 -4.73 3.32
N PHE A 110 12.91 -4.15 2.62
CA PHE A 110 13.09 -2.89 1.88
C PHE A 110 13.46 -1.74 2.83
N THR A 111 12.84 -1.68 4.00
CA THR A 111 13.07 -0.59 4.97
C THR A 111 14.38 -0.73 5.72
N ASP A 112 15.04 -1.88 5.66
CA ASP A 112 16.29 -2.08 6.38
C ASP A 112 17.37 -1.10 5.88
N GLY A 113 17.94 -0.33 6.81
CA GLY A 113 18.90 0.73 6.48
C GLY A 113 18.32 1.99 5.85
N ARG A 114 17.00 2.02 5.56
CA ARG A 114 16.36 3.21 4.96
C ARG A 114 15.46 3.96 5.93
N ALA A 115 14.79 3.24 6.81
CA ALA A 115 13.74 3.81 7.68
C ALA A 115 14.16 3.94 9.14
N ARG A 116 15.24 3.38 9.52
CA ARG A 116 15.69 3.40 10.93
C ARG A 116 16.61 4.52 11.26
#